data_5a2450f3091d3fd4d37d527c935cf881
#
_entry.id   5a2450f3091d3fd4d37d527c935cf881
#
_cell.length_a   1.000
_cell.length_b   1.000
_cell.length_c   1.000
_cell.angle_alpha   90.00
_cell.angle_beta   90.00
_cell.angle_gamma   90.00
#
_symmetry.space_group_name_H-M   'P 1'
#
loop_
_entity.id
_entity.type
_entity.pdbx_description
1 polymer ?
#
loop_
_entity_poly.entity_id
_entity_poly.type
_entity_poly.pdbx_seq_one_letter_code
_entity_poly.pdbx_strand_id
1 'polypeptide(L)'
;MRHFVIVIGGGVAGAEAAHQFAQRGIRVAVLEQNTLPYGKIEYGLPKWHVKLRNKEEAAIDQKLTHPLVQYVPCTKLGREVRLPELLSWGVSAVVLANGAWRDRPFPVPEAEEYIGRGFYYQNPFMLWFNTMHDPEACPEPYEIADGAVVIGGGL
;
A
#
# COMPACT_ATOMS: atom_id res chain seq x y z
N MET A 1 -6.45 4.81 -32.12
CA MET A 1 -6.23 5.60 -30.87
C MET A 1 -5.24 4.87 -30.00
N ARG A 2 -4.26 5.57 -29.40
CA ARG A 2 -3.36 4.93 -28.42
C ARG A 2 -4.02 5.07 -27.05
N HIS A 3 -4.35 3.95 -26.43
CA HIS A 3 -4.90 3.94 -25.07
C HIS A 3 -3.82 4.34 -24.05
N PHE A 4 -4.25 5.05 -23.01
CA PHE A 4 -3.44 5.41 -21.87
C PHE A 4 -4.23 5.13 -20.60
N VAL A 5 -3.64 4.42 -19.66
CA VAL A 5 -4.27 4.00 -18.40
C VAL A 5 -3.48 4.56 -17.21
N ILE A 6 -4.17 4.99 -16.18
CA ILE A 6 -3.56 5.35 -14.90
C ILE A 6 -3.91 4.26 -13.88
N VAL A 7 -2.90 3.81 -13.13
CA VAL A 7 -3.04 2.88 -12.01
C VAL A 7 -2.68 3.62 -10.72
N ILE A 8 -3.55 3.58 -9.74
CA ILE A 8 -3.34 4.20 -8.43
C ILE A 8 -2.86 3.14 -7.45
N GLY A 9 -1.61 3.26 -7.01
CA GLY A 9 -0.92 2.30 -6.16
C GLY A 9 0.01 1.38 -6.95
N GLY A 10 1.28 1.32 -6.55
CA GLY A 10 2.35 0.56 -7.21
C GLY A 10 2.57 -0.85 -6.64
N GLY A 11 1.85 -1.23 -5.57
CA GLY A 11 2.01 -2.53 -4.93
C GLY A 11 1.64 -3.71 -5.82
N VAL A 12 1.51 -4.90 -5.24
CA VAL A 12 1.31 -6.18 -5.97
C VAL A 12 0.23 -6.08 -7.04
N ALA A 13 -0.96 -5.60 -6.68
CA ALA A 13 -2.09 -5.51 -7.60
C ALA A 13 -1.86 -4.46 -8.70
N GLY A 14 -1.29 -3.29 -8.34
CA GLY A 14 -1.03 -2.22 -9.29
C GLY A 14 0.09 -2.54 -10.25
N ALA A 15 1.18 -3.12 -9.78
CA ALA A 15 2.28 -3.57 -10.63
C ALA A 15 1.82 -4.66 -11.62
N GLU A 16 0.99 -5.62 -11.17
CA GLU A 16 0.42 -6.63 -12.05
C GLU A 16 -0.51 -6.00 -13.10
N ALA A 17 -1.42 -5.13 -12.68
CA ALA A 17 -2.32 -4.43 -13.61
C ALA A 17 -1.53 -3.63 -14.66
N ALA A 18 -0.53 -2.87 -14.23
CA ALA A 18 0.31 -2.09 -15.13
C ALA A 18 1.05 -2.98 -16.14
N HIS A 19 1.63 -4.07 -15.67
CA HIS A 19 2.33 -5.04 -16.50
C HIS A 19 1.40 -5.66 -17.55
N GLN A 20 0.20 -6.08 -17.16
CA GLN A 20 -0.79 -6.69 -18.04
C GLN A 20 -1.26 -5.71 -19.14
N PHE A 21 -1.46 -4.45 -18.81
CA PHE A 21 -1.76 -3.42 -19.83
C PHE A 21 -0.58 -3.18 -20.75
N ALA A 22 0.63 -3.07 -20.21
CA ALA A 22 1.83 -2.83 -20.97
C ALA A 22 2.14 -3.97 -21.98
N GLN A 23 1.95 -5.23 -21.57
CA GLN A 23 2.06 -6.38 -22.46
C GLN A 23 1.07 -6.34 -23.65
N ARG A 24 -0.04 -5.63 -23.52
CA ARG A 24 -1.02 -5.40 -24.59
C ARG A 24 -0.75 -4.15 -25.41
N GLY A 25 0.42 -3.53 -25.24
CA GLY A 25 0.82 -2.32 -25.96
C GLY A 25 0.18 -1.04 -25.45
N ILE A 26 -0.44 -1.05 -24.28
CA ILE A 26 -1.07 0.11 -23.66
C ILE A 26 -0.06 0.82 -22.76
N ARG A 27 0.05 2.15 -22.90
CA ARG A 27 0.86 2.96 -21.99
C ARG A 27 0.17 3.09 -20.64
N VAL A 28 0.95 3.00 -19.57
CA VAL A 28 0.46 3.07 -18.19
C VAL A 28 1.30 4.04 -17.38
N ALA A 29 0.65 4.91 -16.61
CA ALA A 29 1.28 5.62 -15.51
C ALA A 29 0.81 4.98 -14.18
N VAL A 30 1.76 4.62 -13.31
CA VAL A 30 1.49 4.11 -11.97
C VAL A 30 1.80 5.22 -10.98
N LEU A 31 0.76 5.75 -10.32
CA LEU A 31 0.90 6.78 -9.29
C LEU A 31 0.97 6.08 -7.93
N GLU A 32 2.06 6.31 -7.20
CA GLU A 32 2.31 5.70 -5.89
C GLU A 32 2.52 6.80 -4.84
N GLN A 33 1.85 6.67 -3.69
CA GLN A 33 1.93 7.65 -2.61
C GLN A 33 3.30 7.66 -1.90
N ASN A 34 3.99 6.53 -1.90
CA ASN A 34 5.31 6.36 -1.29
C ASN A 34 6.41 6.51 -2.33
N THR A 35 7.65 6.58 -1.85
CA THR A 35 8.84 6.60 -2.72
C THR A 35 9.01 5.25 -3.44
N LEU A 36 8.77 4.14 -2.72
CA LEU A 36 8.92 2.78 -3.23
C LEU A 36 7.55 2.09 -3.35
N PRO A 37 7.36 1.20 -4.35
CA PRO A 37 6.05 0.62 -4.67
C PRO A 37 5.68 -0.61 -3.84
N TYR A 38 6.38 -0.88 -2.75
CA TYR A 38 6.23 -2.17 -2.07
C TYR A 38 5.03 -2.23 -1.12
N GLY A 39 4.50 -1.08 -0.71
CA GLY A 39 3.27 -0.99 0.08
C GLY A 39 3.29 -1.89 1.32
N LYS A 40 2.29 -2.77 1.44
CA LYS A 40 2.19 -3.67 2.60
C LYS A 40 3.22 -4.81 2.65
N ILE A 41 3.98 -5.04 1.59
CA ILE A 41 5.14 -5.94 1.66
C ILE A 41 6.19 -5.31 2.58
N GLU A 42 6.44 -4.01 2.44
CA GLU A 42 7.38 -3.28 3.28
C GLU A 42 6.85 -3.05 4.70
N TYR A 43 5.61 -2.54 4.81
CA TYR A 43 5.06 -2.07 6.08
C TYR A 43 4.23 -3.11 6.84
N GLY A 44 3.72 -4.12 6.17
CA GLY A 44 2.79 -5.09 6.76
C GLY A 44 3.38 -6.48 7.01
N LEU A 45 4.45 -6.88 6.32
CA LEU A 45 5.12 -8.14 6.57
C LEU A 45 6.23 -7.97 7.62
N PRO A 46 6.32 -8.87 8.60
CA PRO A 46 7.41 -8.86 9.58
C PRO A 46 8.78 -8.96 8.92
N LYS A 47 9.76 -8.26 9.47
CA LYS A 47 11.12 -8.16 8.90
C LYS A 47 11.86 -9.51 8.80
N TRP A 48 11.51 -10.50 9.60
CA TRP A 48 12.13 -11.85 9.51
C TRP A 48 11.71 -12.63 8.26
N HIS A 49 10.66 -12.22 7.54
CA HIS A 49 10.26 -12.82 6.27
C HIS A 49 11.09 -12.30 5.07
N VAL A 50 12.38 -12.05 5.28
CA VAL A 50 13.29 -11.43 4.30
C VAL A 50 13.21 -12.09 2.91
N LYS A 51 13.24 -13.42 2.85
CA LYS A 51 13.21 -14.13 1.56
C LYS A 51 11.91 -13.89 0.79
N LEU A 52 10.78 -13.85 1.50
CA LEU A 52 9.48 -13.60 0.89
C LEU A 52 9.39 -12.14 0.42
N ARG A 53 9.78 -11.21 1.28
CA ARG A 53 9.81 -9.77 0.95
C ARG A 53 10.65 -9.52 -0.30
N ASN A 54 11.90 -9.93 -0.31
CA ASN A 54 12.81 -9.74 -1.44
C ASN A 54 12.26 -10.34 -2.75
N LYS A 55 11.61 -11.51 -2.68
CA LYS A 55 10.97 -12.13 -3.83
C LYS A 55 9.83 -11.29 -4.39
N GLU A 56 8.94 -10.82 -3.52
CA GLU A 56 7.78 -10.01 -3.94
C GLU A 56 8.19 -8.61 -4.43
N GLU A 57 9.17 -7.99 -3.78
CA GLU A 57 9.75 -6.71 -4.21
C GLU A 57 10.38 -6.84 -5.60
N ALA A 58 11.22 -7.85 -5.82
CA ALA A 58 11.82 -8.10 -7.12
C ALA A 58 10.78 -8.37 -8.23
N ALA A 59 9.67 -9.04 -7.89
CA ALA A 59 8.57 -9.27 -8.82
C ALA A 59 7.83 -7.98 -9.19
N ILE A 60 7.68 -7.06 -8.25
CA ILE A 60 7.11 -5.72 -8.50
C ILE A 60 8.05 -4.92 -9.40
N ASP A 61 9.33 -4.86 -9.07
CA ASP A 61 10.34 -4.13 -9.85
C ASP A 61 10.37 -4.60 -11.30
N GLN A 62 10.41 -5.92 -11.51
CA GLN A 62 10.40 -6.49 -12.85
C GLN A 62 9.18 -6.04 -13.68
N LYS A 63 8.01 -5.94 -13.05
CA LYS A 63 6.78 -5.52 -13.73
C LYS A 63 6.77 -4.03 -14.06
N LEU A 64 7.26 -3.21 -13.13
CA LEU A 64 7.27 -1.75 -13.28
C LEU A 64 8.38 -1.24 -14.20
N THR A 65 9.41 -2.04 -14.48
CA THR A 65 10.48 -1.68 -15.45
C THR A 65 10.09 -1.88 -16.92
N HIS A 66 8.86 -2.31 -17.23
CA HIS A 66 8.41 -2.45 -18.60
C HIS A 66 8.42 -1.09 -19.33
N PRO A 67 8.92 -1.00 -20.60
CA PRO A 67 9.09 0.27 -21.33
C PRO A 67 7.82 1.11 -21.52
N LEU A 68 6.64 0.51 -21.43
CA LEU A 68 5.35 1.21 -21.52
C LEU A 68 4.77 1.59 -20.14
N VAL A 69 5.48 1.30 -19.06
CA VAL A 69 5.09 1.68 -17.69
C VAL A 69 5.92 2.86 -17.23
N GLN A 70 5.25 3.92 -16.81
CA GLN A 70 5.87 5.08 -16.16
C GLN A 70 5.52 5.02 -14.67
N TYR A 71 6.49 4.80 -13.82
CA TYR A 71 6.34 4.89 -12.37
C TYR A 71 6.47 6.33 -11.90
N VAL A 72 5.50 6.80 -11.10
CA VAL A 72 5.44 8.16 -10.56
C VAL A 72 5.29 8.07 -9.04
N PRO A 73 6.38 8.14 -8.28
CA PRO A 73 6.37 8.07 -6.82
C PRO A 73 5.83 9.36 -6.19
N CYS A 74 5.62 9.33 -4.87
CA CYS A 74 5.23 10.46 -4.03
C CYS A 74 3.97 11.18 -4.53
N THR A 75 3.06 10.45 -5.19
CA THR A 75 1.84 10.99 -5.80
C THR A 75 0.61 10.28 -5.25
N LYS A 76 -0.03 10.90 -4.27
CA LYS A 76 -1.21 10.37 -3.58
C LYS A 76 -2.49 10.91 -4.19
N LEU A 77 -3.41 10.03 -4.55
CA LEU A 77 -4.76 10.42 -4.95
C LEU A 77 -5.49 11.12 -3.79
N GLY A 78 -6.04 12.29 -4.06
CA GLY A 78 -6.71 13.15 -3.09
C GLY A 78 -5.79 14.18 -2.42
N ARG A 79 -4.49 14.15 -2.70
CA ARG A 79 -3.52 15.15 -2.23
C ARG A 79 -2.78 15.81 -3.38
N GLU A 80 -1.88 15.11 -4.08
CA GLU A 80 -1.13 15.64 -5.23
C GLU A 80 -1.97 15.67 -6.51
N VAL A 81 -2.89 14.73 -6.67
CA VAL A 81 -3.80 14.65 -7.82
C VAL A 81 -5.21 14.29 -7.35
N ARG A 82 -6.22 14.75 -8.07
CA ARG A 82 -7.63 14.44 -7.80
C ARG A 82 -8.22 13.62 -8.93
N LEU A 83 -9.19 12.76 -8.61
CA LEU A 83 -9.81 11.90 -9.61
C LEU A 83 -10.44 12.67 -10.79
N PRO A 84 -11.16 13.78 -10.59
CA PRO A 84 -11.67 14.57 -11.72
C PRO A 84 -10.58 15.11 -12.64
N GLU A 85 -9.42 15.49 -12.08
CA GLU A 85 -8.28 15.95 -12.87
C GLU A 85 -7.73 14.83 -13.75
N LEU A 86 -7.52 13.63 -13.17
CA LEU A 86 -7.07 12.46 -13.92
C LEU A 86 -8.02 12.11 -15.08
N LEU A 87 -9.32 12.17 -14.83
CA LEU A 87 -10.33 11.91 -15.86
C LEU A 87 -10.32 12.98 -16.96
N SER A 88 -10.02 14.25 -16.63
CA SER A 88 -9.92 15.34 -17.61
C SER A 88 -8.72 15.21 -18.53
N TRP A 89 -7.70 14.41 -18.18
CA TRP A 89 -6.52 14.17 -19.04
C TRP A 89 -6.82 13.28 -20.25
N GLY A 90 -8.05 12.82 -20.43
CA GLY A 90 -8.45 11.98 -21.56
C GLY A 90 -7.90 10.55 -21.46
N VAL A 91 -7.66 10.06 -20.25
CA VAL A 91 -7.22 8.68 -20.02
C VAL A 91 -8.31 7.70 -20.40
N SER A 92 -7.93 6.52 -20.86
CA SER A 92 -8.88 5.46 -21.24
C SER A 92 -9.50 4.79 -20.00
N ALA A 93 -8.77 4.73 -18.88
CA ALA A 93 -9.23 4.19 -17.61
C ALA A 93 -8.36 4.65 -16.45
N VAL A 94 -8.94 4.65 -15.25
CA VAL A 94 -8.23 4.76 -13.97
C VAL A 94 -8.50 3.48 -13.17
N VAL A 95 -7.44 2.78 -12.78
CA VAL A 95 -7.50 1.55 -11.98
C VAL A 95 -7.12 1.88 -10.54
N LEU A 96 -8.00 1.59 -9.60
CA LEU A 96 -7.74 1.78 -8.18
C LEU A 96 -7.13 0.50 -7.59
N ALA A 97 -5.84 0.55 -7.26
CA ALA A 97 -5.07 -0.54 -6.66
C ALA A 97 -4.37 -0.09 -5.36
N ASN A 98 -4.94 0.89 -4.69
CA ASN A 98 -4.37 1.59 -3.54
C ASN A 98 -4.36 0.78 -2.23
N GLY A 99 -4.93 -0.42 -2.21
CA GLY A 99 -4.97 -1.29 -1.04
C GLY A 99 -5.86 -0.78 0.10
N ALA A 100 -5.84 -1.51 1.23
CA ALA A 100 -6.61 -1.21 2.43
C ALA A 100 -5.67 -0.68 3.53
N TRP A 101 -5.52 0.64 3.62
CA TRP A 101 -4.65 1.31 4.61
C TRP A 101 -5.37 1.69 5.90
N ARG A 102 -6.70 1.61 5.93
CA ARG A 102 -7.50 1.84 7.13
C ARG A 102 -8.10 0.53 7.59
N ASP A 103 -8.02 0.29 8.89
CA ASP A 103 -8.74 -0.80 9.51
C ASP A 103 -10.25 -0.52 9.50
N ARG A 104 -11.05 -1.57 9.49
CA ARG A 104 -12.48 -1.43 9.71
C ARG A 104 -12.74 -1.18 11.18
N PRO A 105 -13.65 -0.27 11.55
CA PRO A 105 -14.06 -0.11 12.93
C PRO A 105 -14.48 -1.45 13.53
N PHE A 106 -14.05 -1.70 14.75
CA PHE A 106 -14.44 -2.93 15.44
C PHE A 106 -15.92 -2.85 15.83
N PRO A 107 -16.73 -3.89 15.54
CA PRO A 107 -18.18 -3.83 15.66
C PRO A 107 -18.66 -4.00 17.13
N VAL A 108 -17.94 -3.40 18.06
CA VAL A 108 -18.31 -3.32 19.46
C VAL A 108 -18.42 -1.85 19.84
N PRO A 109 -19.57 -1.40 20.34
CA PRO A 109 -19.73 -0.04 20.81
C PRO A 109 -18.62 0.34 21.78
N GLU A 110 -18.18 1.58 21.72
CA GLU A 110 -17.17 2.17 22.64
C GLU A 110 -15.77 1.55 22.57
N ALA A 111 -15.51 0.49 21.77
CA ALA A 111 -14.21 -0.14 21.69
C ALA A 111 -13.10 0.85 21.24
N GLU A 112 -13.45 1.81 20.41
CA GLU A 112 -12.49 2.82 19.92
C GLU A 112 -11.99 3.76 21.02
N GLU A 113 -12.71 3.89 22.13
CA GLU A 113 -12.26 4.66 23.30
C GLU A 113 -11.03 4.06 23.98
N TYR A 114 -10.79 2.77 23.73
CA TYR A 114 -9.65 2.02 24.28
C TYR A 114 -8.45 1.98 23.33
N ILE A 115 -8.50 2.64 22.17
CA ILE A 115 -7.34 2.73 21.27
C ILE A 115 -6.16 3.37 22.01
N GLY A 116 -5.01 2.67 21.99
CA GLY A 116 -3.83 3.06 22.75
C GLY A 116 -3.84 2.66 24.23
N ARG A 117 -4.91 2.05 24.72
CA ARG A 117 -5.07 1.59 26.11
C ARG A 117 -5.49 0.12 26.15
N GLY A 118 -4.69 -0.75 25.53
CA GLY A 118 -4.94 -2.19 25.44
C GLY A 118 -5.75 -2.64 24.24
N PHE A 119 -6.29 -1.73 23.42
CA PHE A 119 -6.91 -2.03 22.16
C PHE A 119 -6.11 -1.38 21.01
N TYR A 120 -5.74 -2.17 20.01
CA TYR A 120 -4.92 -1.72 18.89
C TYR A 120 -5.43 -2.29 17.58
N TYR A 121 -5.44 -1.47 16.55
CA TYR A 121 -5.69 -1.92 15.18
C TYR A 121 -4.42 -2.46 14.53
N GLN A 122 -4.60 -3.43 13.63
CA GLN A 122 -3.49 -4.14 12.99
C GLN A 122 -2.58 -3.23 12.16
N ASN A 123 -3.14 -2.35 11.34
CA ASN A 123 -2.31 -1.55 10.42
C ASN A 123 -1.33 -0.62 11.17
N PRO A 124 -1.75 0.22 12.12
CA PRO A 124 -0.82 1.05 12.87
C PRO A 124 0.12 0.22 13.76
N PHE A 125 -0.36 -0.90 14.33
CA PHE A 125 0.49 -1.79 15.11
C PHE A 125 1.62 -2.40 14.28
N MET A 126 1.31 -2.94 13.09
CA MET A 126 2.33 -3.53 12.22
C MET A 126 3.30 -2.49 11.65
N LEU A 127 2.84 -1.28 11.37
CA LEU A 127 3.71 -0.18 10.99
C LEU A 127 4.71 0.12 12.10
N TRP A 128 4.23 0.31 13.33
CA TRP A 128 5.07 0.50 14.50
C TRP A 128 6.07 -0.66 14.67
N PHE A 129 5.60 -1.90 14.65
CA PHE A 129 6.43 -3.09 14.83
C PHE A 129 7.59 -3.16 13.81
N ASN A 130 7.31 -2.82 12.55
CA ASN A 130 8.32 -2.83 11.50
C ASN A 130 9.27 -1.62 11.55
N THR A 131 8.89 -0.53 12.20
CA THR A 131 9.67 0.72 12.28
C THR A 131 10.15 1.09 13.68
N MET A 132 9.82 0.29 14.71
CA MET A 132 10.12 0.61 16.11
C MET A 132 11.62 0.77 16.44
N HIS A 133 12.50 0.34 15.55
CA HIS A 133 13.95 0.54 15.67
C HIS A 133 14.40 1.94 15.22
N ASP A 134 13.51 2.71 14.62
CA ASP A 134 13.71 4.08 14.17
C ASP A 134 12.89 5.04 15.05
N PRO A 135 13.53 5.74 16.00
CA PRO A 135 12.83 6.65 16.91
C PRO A 135 12.13 7.82 16.20
N GLU A 136 12.62 8.22 15.02
CA GLU A 136 11.99 9.30 14.23
C GLU A 136 10.71 8.84 13.56
N ALA A 137 10.65 7.56 13.18
CA ALA A 137 9.46 6.96 12.57
C ALA A 137 8.40 6.53 13.57
N CYS A 138 8.81 6.19 14.81
CA CYS A 138 7.93 5.64 15.85
C CYS A 138 8.21 6.24 17.24
N PRO A 139 7.70 7.43 17.52
CA PRO A 139 7.99 8.14 18.77
C PRO A 139 7.36 7.51 20.02
N GLU A 140 6.28 6.72 19.89
CA GLU A 140 5.58 6.14 21.03
C GLU A 140 5.56 4.61 20.97
N PRO A 141 6.00 3.92 22.05
CA PRO A 141 5.95 2.47 22.12
C PRO A 141 4.52 1.97 22.34
N TYR A 142 4.22 0.81 21.74
CA TYR A 142 3.02 0.05 22.07
C TYR A 142 3.30 -0.83 23.29
N GLU A 143 2.47 -0.74 24.31
CA GLU A 143 2.53 -1.62 25.48
C GLU A 143 1.65 -2.85 25.23
N ILE A 144 2.28 -4.02 25.21
CA ILE A 144 1.59 -5.29 25.00
C ILE A 144 1.67 -6.11 26.29
N ALA A 145 0.55 -6.31 26.93
CA ALA A 145 0.45 -7.15 28.12
C ALA A 145 0.51 -8.64 27.77
N ASP A 146 0.97 -9.45 28.73
CA ASP A 146 0.81 -10.91 28.64
C ASP A 146 -0.67 -11.28 28.54
N GLY A 147 -0.97 -12.29 27.72
CA GLY A 147 -2.35 -12.72 27.49
C GLY A 147 -3.10 -11.87 26.45
N ALA A 148 -2.38 -11.17 25.57
CA ALA A 148 -3.01 -10.45 24.47
C ALA A 148 -3.87 -11.36 23.59
N VAL A 149 -5.04 -10.86 23.17
CA VAL A 149 -5.98 -11.56 22.29
C VAL A 149 -5.90 -10.95 20.90
N VAL A 150 -5.70 -11.80 19.88
CA VAL A 150 -5.74 -11.39 18.47
C VAL A 150 -7.10 -11.75 17.89
N ILE A 151 -7.81 -10.75 17.39
CA ILE A 151 -9.13 -10.94 16.77
C ILE A 151 -8.96 -10.91 15.26
N GLY A 152 -9.20 -12.06 14.62
CA GLY A 152 -9.01 -12.30 13.21
C GLY A 152 -7.83 -13.23 12.92
N GLY A 153 -7.97 -14.06 11.91
CA GLY A 153 -6.97 -15.06 11.49
C GLY A 153 -6.64 -14.97 9.99
N GLY A 154 -6.91 -13.81 9.38
CA GLY A 154 -6.57 -13.55 8.00
C GLY A 154 -5.07 -13.29 7.80
N LEU A 155 -4.61 -13.47 6.56
CA LEU A 155 -3.29 -13.07 6.10
C LEU A 155 -3.33 -11.65 5.57
#